data_6397dfc943eafe6a9a3867419babffda
#
_entry.id   6397dfc943eafe6a9a3867419babffda
#
_cell.length_a   1.000
_cell.length_b   1.000
_cell.length_c   1.000
_cell.angle_alpha   90.00
_cell.angle_beta   90.00
_cell.angle_gamma   90.00
#
_symmetry.space_group_name_H-M   'P 1'
#
loop_
_entity.id
_entity.type
_entity.pdbx_description
1 polymer ?
#
loop_
_entity_poly.entity_id
_entity_poly.type
_entity_poly.pdbx_seq_one_letter_code
_entity_poly.pdbx_strand_id
1 'polypeptide(L)'
;NADQRLYGQASSMVSAPTPPSGKRIVAIGGCIAQRDGEKLREKVPAVDVVFGTSALASLPALLTSAFRGENDRVAVDTSEEGKGFSTDLPSNRAQQYHAWVPIMTGCNNFCTYCIVPYVRGRERSRTFEAVVGECERLVADGVREITLLGQNVNSYGRDLYGKPRFAELLRAVG
;
A
#
# COMPACT_ATOMS: atom_id res chain seq x y z
N ASN A 1 -5.02 19.23 -6.01
CA ASN A 1 -3.89 18.40 -6.39
C ASN A 1 -3.45 17.58 -5.18
N ALA A 2 -3.22 16.26 -5.38
CA ALA A 2 -2.86 15.34 -4.29
C ALA A 2 -1.52 15.72 -3.62
N ASP A 3 -0.54 16.16 -4.40
CA ASP A 3 0.76 16.59 -3.91
C ASP A 3 0.63 17.78 -2.96
N GLN A 4 -0.16 18.79 -3.32
CA GLN A 4 -0.38 19.97 -2.47
C GLN A 4 -1.05 19.62 -1.16
N ARG A 5 -2.02 18.68 -1.18
CA ARG A 5 -2.66 18.19 0.05
C ARG A 5 -1.66 17.45 0.94
N LEU A 6 -0.82 16.59 0.36
CA LEU A 6 0.21 15.88 1.10
C LEU A 6 1.18 16.84 1.79
N TYR A 7 1.72 17.81 1.05
CA TYR A 7 2.64 18.79 1.60
C TYR A 7 1.99 19.66 2.68
N GLY A 8 0.74 20.11 2.47
CA GLY A 8 -0.01 20.86 3.48
C GLY A 8 -0.24 20.07 4.75
N GLN A 9 -0.65 18.80 4.65
CA GLN A 9 -0.84 17.93 5.81
C GLN A 9 0.48 17.63 6.53
N ALA A 10 1.55 17.32 5.80
CA ALA A 10 2.86 17.07 6.39
C ALA A 10 3.36 18.30 7.16
N SER A 11 3.30 19.49 6.56
CA SER A 11 3.66 20.75 7.22
C SER A 11 2.82 21.02 8.47
N SER A 12 1.52 20.77 8.42
CA SER A 12 0.61 20.92 9.54
C SER A 12 0.94 19.94 10.69
N MET A 13 1.27 18.67 10.37
CA MET A 13 1.66 17.68 11.38
C MET A 13 2.97 18.04 12.05
N VAL A 14 3.94 18.57 11.29
CA VAL A 14 5.22 19.03 11.83
C VAL A 14 5.06 20.24 12.76
N SER A 15 4.21 21.18 12.38
CA SER A 15 3.96 22.42 13.15
C SER A 15 3.04 22.21 14.37
N ALA A 16 2.41 21.06 14.50
CA ALA A 16 1.52 20.78 15.62
C ALA A 16 2.33 20.66 16.94
N PRO A 17 1.73 20.98 18.11
CA PRO A 17 2.41 20.89 19.41
C PRO A 17 3.00 19.49 19.65
N THR A 18 4.20 19.42 20.22
CA THR A 18 4.84 18.15 20.60
C THR A 18 3.96 17.40 21.59
N PRO A 19 3.70 16.08 21.37
CA PRO A 19 2.87 15.31 22.28
C PRO A 19 3.52 15.19 23.67
N PRO A 20 2.74 14.96 24.74
CA PRO A 20 3.27 14.78 26.09
C PRO A 20 4.33 13.67 26.22
N SER A 21 4.28 12.68 25.33
CA SER A 21 5.27 11.59 25.22
C SER A 21 6.66 12.04 24.69
N GLY A 22 6.82 13.30 24.28
CA GLY A 22 8.09 13.91 23.91
C GLY A 22 8.34 13.95 22.41
N LYS A 23 8.65 12.85 21.73
CA LYS A 23 9.07 12.85 20.32
C LYS A 23 7.90 12.53 19.38
N ARG A 24 7.74 13.30 18.30
CA ARG A 24 6.87 12.99 17.17
C ARG A 24 7.70 12.46 16.02
N ILE A 25 7.23 11.40 15.37
CA ILE A 25 7.77 10.89 14.12
C ILE A 25 6.70 11.13 13.04
N VAL A 26 7.08 11.81 11.97
CA VAL A 26 6.22 12.04 10.80
C VAL A 26 6.66 11.10 9.69
N ALA A 27 5.80 10.16 9.32
CA ALA A 27 6.03 9.19 8.26
C ALA A 27 5.11 9.46 7.07
N ILE A 28 5.65 9.42 5.86
CA ILE A 28 4.89 9.54 4.61
C ILE A 28 5.03 8.26 3.81
N GLY A 29 3.90 7.64 3.46
CA GLY A 29 3.85 6.41 2.67
C GLY A 29 2.96 6.51 1.44
N GLY A 30 3.12 5.54 0.52
CA GLY A 30 2.26 5.37 -0.65
C GLY A 30 2.85 5.83 -1.98
N CYS A 31 1.99 6.08 -2.98
CA CYS A 31 2.42 6.29 -4.37
C CYS A 31 3.28 7.55 -4.57
N ILE A 32 3.02 8.64 -3.84
CA ILE A 32 3.84 9.86 -3.92
C ILE A 32 5.22 9.60 -3.28
N ALA A 33 5.25 8.91 -2.15
CA ALA A 33 6.50 8.49 -1.52
C ALA A 33 7.30 7.55 -2.43
N GLN A 34 6.65 6.60 -3.10
CA GLN A 34 7.27 5.71 -4.08
C GLN A 34 7.85 6.47 -5.27
N ARG A 35 7.17 7.51 -5.76
CA ARG A 35 7.62 8.33 -6.88
C ARG A 35 8.80 9.24 -6.52
N ASP A 36 8.69 9.93 -5.39
CA ASP A 36 9.60 11.03 -5.04
C ASP A 36 10.75 10.59 -4.12
N GLY A 37 10.55 9.55 -3.30
CA GLY A 37 11.61 9.01 -2.45
C GLY A 37 12.29 10.08 -1.58
N GLU A 38 13.63 10.15 -1.67
CA GLU A 38 14.45 11.10 -0.91
C GLU A 38 14.12 12.57 -1.22
N LYS A 39 13.72 12.89 -2.47
CA LYS A 39 13.30 14.24 -2.86
C LYS A 39 12.12 14.77 -2.05
N LEU A 40 11.32 13.87 -1.50
CA LEU A 40 10.19 14.26 -0.64
C LEU A 40 10.70 14.81 0.70
N ARG A 41 11.79 14.26 1.25
CA ARG A 41 12.45 14.81 2.45
C ARG A 41 13.14 16.15 2.19
N GLU A 42 13.71 16.32 0.99
CA GLU A 42 14.28 17.62 0.59
C GLU A 42 13.23 18.73 0.58
N LYS A 43 12.00 18.40 0.10
CA LYS A 43 10.86 19.33 0.05
C LYS A 43 10.21 19.57 1.41
N VAL A 44 10.23 18.56 2.29
CA VAL A 44 9.66 18.62 3.65
C VAL A 44 10.69 18.06 4.63
N PRO A 45 11.74 18.84 5.00
CA PRO A 45 12.87 18.34 5.81
C PRO A 45 12.48 17.75 7.17
N ALA A 46 11.31 18.10 7.66
CA ALA A 46 10.80 17.62 8.95
C ALA A 46 10.04 16.29 8.86
N VAL A 47 10.02 15.65 7.70
CA VAL A 47 9.53 14.26 7.56
C VAL A 47 10.65 13.30 7.98
N ASP A 48 10.34 12.46 8.93
CA ASP A 48 11.30 11.51 9.50
C ASP A 48 11.45 10.24 8.66
N VAL A 49 10.33 9.72 8.11
CA VAL A 49 10.31 8.45 7.38
C VAL A 49 9.55 8.60 6.06
N VAL A 50 10.11 8.06 4.98
CA VAL A 50 9.45 7.94 3.67
C VAL A 50 9.47 6.48 3.23
N PHE A 51 8.30 5.93 2.89
CA PHE A 51 8.22 4.54 2.44
C PHE A 51 7.30 4.36 1.23
N GLY A 52 7.72 3.52 0.31
CA GLY A 52 6.98 3.21 -0.91
C GLY A 52 5.80 2.26 -0.68
N THR A 53 5.09 1.96 -1.77
CA THR A 53 3.89 1.12 -1.75
C THR A 53 4.15 -0.33 -1.35
N SER A 54 5.36 -0.85 -1.59
CA SER A 54 5.81 -2.21 -1.25
C SER A 54 6.53 -2.31 0.09
N ALA A 55 6.92 -1.16 0.68
CA ALA A 55 7.76 -1.13 1.88
C ALA A 55 6.97 -1.07 3.20
N LEU A 56 5.66 -1.36 3.19
CA LEU A 56 4.83 -1.28 4.41
C LEU A 56 5.30 -2.25 5.50
N ALA A 57 5.78 -3.43 5.13
CA ALA A 57 6.34 -4.40 6.07
C ALA A 57 7.60 -3.89 6.79
N SER A 58 8.35 -2.98 6.16
CA SER A 58 9.55 -2.37 6.74
C SER A 58 9.25 -1.20 7.67
N LEU A 59 8.00 -0.73 7.73
CA LEU A 59 7.62 0.45 8.51
C LEU A 59 8.00 0.37 10.00
N PRO A 60 7.82 -0.76 10.72
CA PRO A 60 8.24 -0.85 12.12
C PRO A 60 9.75 -0.62 12.32
N ALA A 61 10.59 -1.18 11.44
CA ALA A 61 12.04 -0.97 11.47
C ALA A 61 12.41 0.48 11.19
N LEU A 62 11.80 1.09 10.16
CA LEU A 62 12.03 2.49 9.79
C LEU A 62 11.63 3.46 10.92
N LEU A 63 10.50 3.21 11.58
CA LEU A 63 10.08 4.01 12.74
C LEU A 63 11.05 3.87 13.90
N THR A 64 11.57 2.66 14.15
CA THR A 64 12.57 2.40 15.19
C THR A 64 13.87 3.14 14.91
N SER A 65 14.38 3.08 13.67
CA SER A 65 15.56 3.81 13.22
C SER A 65 15.38 5.32 13.37
N ALA A 66 14.22 5.86 12.96
CA ALA A 66 13.89 7.27 13.12
C ALA A 66 13.82 7.67 14.60
N PHE A 67 13.30 6.81 15.47
CA PHE A 67 13.23 7.07 16.90
C PHE A 67 14.61 7.12 17.54
N ARG A 68 15.55 6.27 17.10
CA ARG A 68 16.94 6.23 17.53
C ARG A 68 17.81 7.34 16.92
N GLY A 69 17.31 8.08 15.94
CA GLY A 69 18.07 9.12 15.23
C GLY A 69 19.03 8.58 14.17
N GLU A 70 18.83 7.34 13.73
CA GLU A 70 19.63 6.70 12.67
C GLU A 70 19.26 7.27 11.28
N ASN A 71 20.12 7.07 10.27
CA ASN A 71 19.94 7.65 8.94
C ASN A 71 19.09 6.81 7.99
N ASP A 72 18.82 5.54 8.30
CA ASP A 72 18.00 4.63 7.47
C ASP A 72 16.51 4.94 7.64
N ARG A 73 16.02 5.90 6.86
CA ARG A 73 14.67 6.47 6.99
C ARG A 73 13.87 6.48 5.68
N VAL A 74 14.46 6.00 4.61
CA VAL A 74 13.80 5.94 3.30
C VAL A 74 13.80 4.52 2.78
N ALA A 75 12.62 3.96 2.56
CA ALA A 75 12.45 2.67 1.92
C ALA A 75 11.54 2.80 0.70
N VAL A 76 12.16 3.00 -0.44
CA VAL A 76 11.52 3.05 -1.75
C VAL A 76 12.12 1.94 -2.60
N ASP A 77 11.36 0.90 -2.83
CA ASP A 77 11.80 -0.20 -3.67
C ASP A 77 11.52 0.11 -5.14
N THR A 78 12.59 0.22 -5.92
CA THR A 78 12.53 0.43 -7.37
C THR A 78 12.69 -0.87 -8.15
N SER A 79 13.00 -1.99 -7.47
CA SER A 79 13.14 -3.30 -8.13
C SER A 79 11.79 -3.87 -8.54
N GLU A 80 11.75 -4.59 -9.66
CA GLU A 80 10.55 -5.33 -10.08
C GLU A 80 10.23 -6.49 -9.10
N GLU A 81 11.24 -7.01 -8.39
CA GLU A 81 11.12 -8.17 -7.51
C GLU A 81 10.50 -7.84 -6.14
N GLY A 82 10.75 -6.65 -5.60
CA GLY A 82 10.28 -6.23 -4.27
C GLY A 82 8.82 -5.79 -4.18
N LYS A 83 8.08 -5.73 -5.30
CA LYS A 83 6.72 -5.20 -5.36
C LYS A 83 5.63 -6.24 -5.06
N GLY A 84 5.91 -7.20 -4.17
CA GLY A 84 4.97 -8.24 -3.75
C GLY A 84 3.82 -7.75 -2.87
N PHE A 85 2.83 -8.62 -2.67
CA PHE A 85 1.81 -8.41 -1.66
C PHE A 85 2.37 -8.69 -0.28
N SER A 86 2.19 -7.77 0.64
CA SER A 86 2.35 -8.05 2.07
C SER A 86 1.03 -8.62 2.59
N THR A 87 0.86 -9.94 2.49
CA THR A 87 -0.36 -10.64 2.92
C THR A 87 -0.44 -10.88 4.42
N ASP A 88 0.70 -10.78 5.11
CA ASP A 88 0.84 -11.20 6.52
C ASP A 88 0.77 -10.02 7.50
N LEU A 89 0.45 -8.83 7.02
CA LEU A 89 0.29 -7.67 7.88
C LEU A 89 -1.05 -7.74 8.61
N PRO A 90 -1.05 -7.49 9.94
CA PRO A 90 -2.29 -7.43 10.70
C PRO A 90 -3.18 -6.32 10.15
N SER A 91 -4.43 -6.65 9.87
CA SER A 91 -5.44 -5.69 9.41
C SER A 91 -6.39 -5.33 10.57
N ASN A 92 -6.57 -4.04 10.80
CA ASN A 92 -7.61 -3.55 11.70
C ASN A 92 -8.76 -3.02 10.86
N ARG A 93 -9.92 -3.69 10.93
CA ARG A 93 -11.12 -3.28 10.21
C ARG A 93 -11.87 -2.20 10.99
N ALA A 94 -12.12 -1.07 10.34
CA ALA A 94 -12.97 -0.01 10.94
C ALA A 94 -14.42 -0.44 11.11
N GLN A 95 -14.88 -1.41 10.29
CA GLN A 95 -16.24 -1.97 10.32
C GLN A 95 -16.13 -3.50 10.38
N GLN A 96 -16.83 -4.11 11.32
CA GLN A 96 -16.76 -5.57 11.51
C GLN A 96 -17.43 -6.34 10.36
N TYR A 97 -18.45 -5.79 9.73
CA TYR A 97 -19.23 -6.44 8.68
C TYR A 97 -18.64 -6.29 7.27
N HIS A 98 -17.66 -5.39 7.06
CA HIS A 98 -17.09 -5.08 5.75
C HIS A 98 -15.57 -5.30 5.73
N ALA A 99 -15.07 -5.89 4.61
CA ALA A 99 -13.64 -6.09 4.40
C ALA A 99 -13.21 -5.68 2.98
N TRP A 100 -11.99 -5.14 2.90
CA TRP A 100 -11.30 -4.83 1.66
C TRP A 100 -10.27 -5.92 1.39
N VAL A 101 -10.39 -6.63 0.27
CA VAL A 101 -9.48 -7.72 -0.11
C VAL A 101 -8.73 -7.35 -1.38
N PRO A 102 -7.44 -6.96 -1.29
CA PRO A 102 -6.61 -6.76 -2.46
C PRO A 102 -6.39 -8.10 -3.17
N ILE A 103 -6.79 -8.18 -4.45
CA ILE A 103 -6.62 -9.38 -5.28
C ILE A 103 -5.44 -9.28 -6.23
N MET A 104 -5.02 -8.05 -6.55
CA MET A 104 -3.89 -7.78 -7.43
C MET A 104 -3.30 -6.39 -7.16
N THR A 105 -2.07 -6.17 -7.58
CA THR A 105 -1.39 -4.87 -7.59
C THR A 105 -0.74 -4.60 -8.94
N GLY A 106 -0.45 -3.31 -9.22
CA GLY A 106 0.16 -2.90 -10.48
C GLY A 106 -0.83 -2.84 -11.65
N CYS A 107 -0.36 -2.38 -12.80
CA CYS A 107 -1.18 -2.27 -14.00
C CYS A 107 -0.31 -2.25 -15.27
N ASN A 108 -0.72 -2.98 -16.30
CA ASN A 108 -0.02 -3.07 -17.58
C ASN A 108 -0.61 -2.16 -18.68
N ASN A 109 -1.60 -1.32 -18.36
CA ASN A 109 -2.28 -0.52 -19.39
C ASN A 109 -1.49 0.70 -19.86
N PHE A 110 -0.55 1.23 -19.06
CA PHE A 110 0.30 2.38 -19.42
C PHE A 110 -0.47 3.56 -20.02
N CYS A 111 -1.64 3.88 -19.49
CA CYS A 111 -2.42 5.04 -19.93
C CYS A 111 -1.60 6.33 -19.76
N THR A 112 -1.70 7.26 -20.73
CA THR A 112 -0.86 8.46 -20.85
C THR A 112 -0.82 9.36 -19.62
N TYR A 113 -1.90 9.37 -18.83
CA TYR A 113 -2.03 10.19 -17.61
C TYR A 113 -1.77 9.41 -16.30
N CYS A 114 -1.50 8.10 -16.40
CA CYS A 114 -1.51 7.23 -15.22
C CYS A 114 -0.10 6.91 -14.71
N ILE A 115 0.14 7.22 -13.43
CA ILE A 115 1.41 6.95 -12.77
C ILE A 115 1.53 5.50 -12.25
N VAL A 116 0.43 4.75 -12.18
CA VAL A 116 0.37 3.44 -11.52
C VAL A 116 1.43 2.45 -11.99
N PRO A 117 1.66 2.22 -13.31
CA PRO A 117 2.71 1.30 -13.76
C PRO A 117 4.11 1.63 -13.23
N TYR A 118 4.38 2.91 -13.00
CA TYR A 118 5.69 3.40 -12.56
C TYR A 118 5.89 3.31 -11.05
N VAL A 119 4.81 3.40 -10.26
CA VAL A 119 4.88 3.43 -8.78
C VAL A 119 4.43 2.13 -8.13
N ARG A 120 3.64 1.31 -8.83
CA ARG A 120 3.19 -0.01 -8.35
C ARG A 120 3.72 -1.17 -9.20
N GLY A 121 4.36 -0.86 -10.34
CA GLY A 121 4.92 -1.83 -11.26
C GLY A 121 3.87 -2.53 -12.12
N ARG A 122 4.28 -3.65 -12.72
CA ARG A 122 3.44 -4.51 -13.54
C ARG A 122 2.37 -5.22 -12.73
N GLU A 123 1.33 -5.67 -13.43
CA GLU A 123 0.26 -6.48 -12.83
C GLU A 123 0.83 -7.73 -12.14
N ARG A 124 0.43 -7.90 -10.88
CA ARG A 124 0.71 -9.10 -10.08
C ARG A 124 -0.57 -9.49 -9.36
N SER A 125 -1.07 -10.65 -9.67
CA SER A 125 -2.26 -11.21 -9.04
C SER A 125 -1.88 -12.07 -7.84
N ARG A 126 -2.74 -12.13 -6.85
CA ARG A 126 -2.70 -13.18 -5.83
C ARG A 126 -3.26 -14.45 -6.41
N THR A 127 -2.82 -15.59 -5.90
CA THR A 127 -3.36 -16.87 -6.35
C THR A 127 -4.85 -16.98 -6.01
N PHE A 128 -5.58 -17.73 -6.81
CA PHE A 128 -7.03 -17.92 -6.63
C PHE A 128 -7.34 -18.46 -5.23
N GLU A 129 -6.60 -19.47 -4.82
CA GLU A 129 -6.73 -20.14 -3.52
C GLU A 129 -6.46 -19.19 -2.36
N ALA A 130 -5.44 -18.32 -2.48
CA ALA A 130 -5.12 -17.36 -1.43
C ALA A 130 -6.23 -16.31 -1.22
N VAL A 131 -6.87 -15.87 -2.32
CA VAL A 131 -7.99 -14.91 -2.23
C VAL A 131 -9.23 -15.57 -1.67
N VAL A 132 -9.61 -16.73 -2.18
CA VAL A 132 -10.79 -17.47 -1.70
C VAL A 132 -10.65 -17.83 -0.23
N GLY A 133 -9.50 -18.38 0.18
CA GLY A 133 -9.25 -18.73 1.58
C GLY A 133 -9.24 -17.52 2.53
N GLU A 134 -8.83 -16.32 2.06
CA GLU A 134 -8.99 -15.09 2.84
C GLU A 134 -10.46 -14.71 2.97
N CYS A 135 -11.23 -14.75 1.90
CA CYS A 135 -12.65 -14.46 1.93
C CYS A 135 -13.41 -15.40 2.89
N GLU A 136 -13.12 -16.70 2.84
CA GLU A 136 -13.70 -17.69 3.75
C GLU A 136 -13.42 -17.37 5.23
N ARG A 137 -12.15 -17.03 5.56
CA ARG A 137 -11.79 -16.60 6.93
C ARG A 137 -12.54 -15.34 7.36
N LEU A 138 -12.67 -14.37 6.47
CA LEU A 138 -13.39 -13.12 6.75
C LEU A 138 -14.87 -13.38 7.01
N VAL A 139 -15.49 -14.26 6.22
CA VAL A 139 -16.91 -14.68 6.43
C VAL A 139 -17.07 -15.40 7.76
N ALA A 140 -16.15 -16.30 8.11
CA ALA A 140 -16.15 -16.97 9.42
C ALA A 140 -16.01 -15.98 10.59
N ASP A 141 -15.27 -14.87 10.41
CA ASP A 141 -15.15 -13.76 11.35
C ASP A 141 -16.38 -12.80 11.38
N GLY A 142 -17.44 -13.12 10.62
CA GLY A 142 -18.69 -12.36 10.61
C GLY A 142 -18.77 -11.24 9.57
N VAL A 143 -17.81 -11.15 8.63
CA VAL A 143 -17.89 -10.23 7.50
C VAL A 143 -19.05 -10.61 6.59
N ARG A 144 -19.81 -9.62 6.12
CA ARG A 144 -21.00 -9.78 5.27
C ARG A 144 -20.83 -9.12 3.91
N GLU A 145 -19.88 -8.22 3.80
CA GLU A 145 -19.59 -7.50 2.57
C GLU A 145 -18.09 -7.51 2.31
N ILE A 146 -17.67 -7.98 1.15
CA ILE A 146 -16.28 -8.04 0.72
C ILE A 146 -16.13 -7.22 -0.57
N THR A 147 -15.23 -6.24 -0.54
CA THR A 147 -14.85 -5.49 -1.74
C THR A 147 -13.50 -5.97 -2.24
N LEU A 148 -13.48 -6.55 -3.44
CA LEU A 148 -12.25 -6.99 -4.11
C LEU A 148 -11.54 -5.78 -4.74
N LEU A 149 -10.27 -5.58 -4.42
CA LEU A 149 -9.48 -4.42 -4.84
C LEU A 149 -8.37 -4.77 -5.83
N GLY A 150 -8.20 -3.92 -6.83
CA GLY A 150 -7.10 -3.95 -7.79
C GLY A 150 -7.07 -2.71 -8.64
N GLN A 151 -5.98 -2.45 -9.35
CA GLN A 151 -5.87 -1.33 -10.27
C GLN A 151 -6.59 -1.59 -11.60
N ASN A 152 -6.68 -2.86 -12.00
CA ASN A 152 -7.44 -3.33 -13.18
C ASN A 152 -7.96 -4.74 -12.89
N VAL A 153 -9.02 -4.86 -12.09
CA VAL A 153 -9.56 -6.16 -11.64
C VAL A 153 -9.97 -7.08 -12.79
N ASN A 154 -10.32 -6.53 -13.96
CA ASN A 154 -10.69 -7.33 -15.12
C ASN A 154 -9.54 -8.15 -15.71
N SER A 155 -8.27 -7.78 -15.42
CA SER A 155 -7.11 -8.54 -15.84
C SER A 155 -6.64 -9.56 -14.79
N TYR A 156 -7.30 -9.64 -13.63
CA TYR A 156 -6.91 -10.54 -12.55
C TYR A 156 -6.63 -11.98 -13.06
N GLY A 157 -5.49 -12.51 -12.67
CA GLY A 157 -5.04 -13.86 -13.00
C GLY A 157 -4.37 -13.99 -14.36
N ARG A 158 -4.32 -12.95 -15.19
CA ARG A 158 -3.67 -13.02 -16.52
C ARG A 158 -2.18 -13.33 -16.40
N ASP A 159 -1.51 -12.74 -15.45
CA ASP A 159 -0.09 -12.94 -15.15
C ASP A 159 0.23 -14.36 -14.63
N LEU A 160 -0.68 -14.96 -13.86
CA LEU A 160 -0.50 -16.30 -13.27
C LEU A 160 -1.00 -17.44 -14.18
N TYR A 161 -2.11 -17.22 -14.88
CA TYR A 161 -2.85 -18.28 -15.59
C TYR A 161 -2.93 -18.06 -17.11
N GLY A 162 -2.28 -17.02 -17.64
CA GLY A 162 -2.30 -16.66 -19.06
C GLY A 162 -3.64 -16.08 -19.56
N LYS A 163 -4.68 -16.06 -18.74
CA LYS A 163 -6.01 -15.50 -19.06
C LYS A 163 -6.63 -14.83 -17.84
N PRO A 164 -7.52 -13.82 -18.05
CA PRO A 164 -8.28 -13.21 -16.96
C PRO A 164 -9.21 -14.24 -16.29
N ARG A 165 -9.27 -14.23 -14.96
CA ARG A 165 -10.14 -15.14 -14.17
C ARG A 165 -11.00 -14.40 -13.14
N PHE A 166 -11.21 -13.09 -13.31
CA PHE A 166 -11.98 -12.30 -12.34
C PHE A 166 -13.44 -12.77 -12.20
N ALA A 167 -14.09 -13.12 -13.32
CA ALA A 167 -15.45 -13.65 -13.28
C ALA A 167 -15.56 -15.01 -12.56
N GLU A 168 -14.52 -15.86 -12.68
CA GLU A 168 -14.44 -17.13 -11.95
C GLU A 168 -14.26 -16.87 -10.45
N LEU A 169 -13.39 -15.89 -10.10
CA LEU A 169 -13.17 -15.50 -8.71
C LEU A 169 -14.44 -14.98 -8.05
N LEU A 170 -15.20 -14.10 -8.74
CA LEU A 170 -16.46 -13.58 -8.20
C LEU A 170 -17.47 -14.69 -7.90
N ARG A 171 -17.56 -15.73 -8.75
CA ARG A 171 -18.46 -16.88 -8.49
C ARG A 171 -17.99 -17.74 -7.33
N ALA A 172 -16.70 -17.75 -7.03
CA ALA A 172 -16.15 -18.56 -5.95
C ALA A 172 -16.26 -17.89 -4.58
N VAL A 173 -16.33 -16.56 -4.53
CA VAL A 173 -16.41 -15.80 -3.28
C VAL A 173 -17.81 -15.29 -2.97
N GLY A 174 -18.77 -15.36 -3.93
CA GLY A 174 -20.19 -14.98 -3.78
C GLY A 174 -21.06 -16.19 -3.67
#